data_a281ea62229de2026d4732cf280dbb1a
#
_entry.id   a281ea62229de2026d4732cf280dbb1a
#
_cell.length_a   1.000
_cell.length_b   1.000
_cell.length_c   1.000
_cell.angle_alpha   90.00
_cell.angle_beta   90.00
_cell.angle_gamma   90.00
#
_symmetry.space_group_name_H-M   'P 1'
#
loop_
_entity.id
_entity.type
_entity.pdbx_description
1 polymer ?
#
loop_
_entity_poly.entity_id
_entity_poly.type
_entity_poly.pdbx_seq_one_letter_code
_entity_poly.pdbx_strand_id
1 'polypeptide(L)'
;MFAPINQTGVHSLLIHSTLFDGKTLTEPITIAGSALGIWTKKECISSGIAAGLKAAKFLGIKTSNYSFPKTGGWKNKIKPLFEIKSNKNISKSFVDYQHDVTGDDVRLAHREGFISVEHLKRYTTLGMANDQGKMGNIIGLAIMADLLDKDISEVGTTVFRPPYTPISIGVLAGKNVNKHFRP
;
A
#
# COMPACT_ATOMS: atom_id res chain seq x y z
N MET A 1 16.48 12.16 -11.44
CA MET A 1 16.04 12.00 -10.03
C MET A 1 14.59 11.58 -10.09
N PHE A 2 14.34 10.29 -10.07
CA PHE A 2 12.96 9.78 -10.11
C PHE A 2 12.34 10.04 -8.75
N ALA A 3 11.41 10.99 -8.70
CA ALA A 3 10.53 11.09 -7.55
C ALA A 3 9.88 9.71 -7.38
N PRO A 4 9.83 9.18 -6.18
CA PRO A 4 9.40 7.81 -5.98
C PRO A 4 7.90 7.73 -6.25
N ILE A 5 7.54 7.30 -7.45
CA ILE A 5 6.19 6.85 -7.82
C ILE A 5 5.63 5.90 -6.74
N ASN A 6 6.51 5.26 -6.02
CA ASN A 6 6.23 4.41 -4.88
C ASN A 6 5.51 5.07 -3.72
N GLN A 7 5.80 6.33 -3.45
CA GLN A 7 5.17 6.99 -2.30
C GLN A 7 3.68 7.21 -2.56
N THR A 8 3.28 7.51 -3.79
CA THR A 8 1.86 7.72 -4.10
C THR A 8 1.03 6.44 -4.11
N GLY A 9 1.54 5.35 -4.68
CA GLY A 9 0.82 4.07 -4.71
C GLY A 9 0.75 3.39 -3.34
N VAL A 10 1.80 3.47 -2.57
CA VAL A 10 1.84 2.92 -1.21
C VAL A 10 1.10 3.83 -0.23
N HIS A 11 1.15 5.14 -0.40
CA HIS A 11 0.38 6.07 0.42
C HIS A 11 -1.12 5.83 0.33
N SER A 12 -1.68 5.49 -0.82
CA SER A 12 -3.12 5.19 -0.92
C SER A 12 -3.51 3.91 -0.17
N LEU A 13 -2.65 2.91 -0.08
CA LEU A 13 -2.84 1.70 0.72
C LEU A 13 -2.57 1.95 2.21
N LEU A 14 -1.61 2.80 2.53
CA LEU A 14 -1.16 3.07 3.89
C LEU A 14 -1.99 4.15 4.59
N ILE A 15 -2.79 4.93 3.86
CA ILE A 15 -3.65 5.99 4.39
C ILE A 15 -5.00 5.46 4.89
N HIS A 16 -5.25 4.18 4.78
CA HIS A 16 -6.39 3.59 5.46
C HIS A 16 -6.30 3.90 6.96
N SER A 17 -7.38 4.43 7.54
CA SER A 17 -7.44 4.92 8.93
C SER A 17 -7.02 3.93 10.01
N THR A 18 -6.83 2.66 9.65
CA THR A 18 -6.31 1.61 10.53
C THR A 18 -4.79 1.45 10.47
N LEU A 19 -4.13 2.03 9.47
CA LEU A 19 -2.70 1.91 9.24
C LEU A 19 -1.96 3.23 9.45
N PHE A 20 -2.63 4.36 9.15
CA PHE A 20 -2.08 5.70 9.30
C PHE A 20 -3.18 6.70 9.65
N ASP A 21 -2.86 7.72 10.42
CA ASP A 21 -3.83 8.74 10.85
C ASP A 21 -4.14 9.79 9.77
N GLY A 22 -3.76 9.59 8.55
CA GLY A 22 -4.12 10.39 7.36
C GLY A 22 -3.72 11.88 7.41
N LYS A 23 -3.05 12.34 8.46
CA LYS A 23 -2.80 13.78 8.69
C LYS A 23 -1.48 14.28 8.12
N THR A 24 -0.60 13.40 7.71
CA THR A 24 0.80 13.73 7.40
C THR A 24 1.18 13.53 5.94
N LEU A 25 0.27 13.81 4.99
CA LEU A 25 0.66 13.85 3.59
C LEU A 25 1.42 15.17 3.31
N THR A 26 2.68 15.04 2.96
CA THR A 26 3.53 16.15 2.53
C THR A 26 3.21 16.64 1.11
N GLU A 27 2.50 15.82 0.35
CA GLU A 27 2.09 16.10 -1.04
C GLU A 27 0.65 16.64 -1.11
N PRO A 28 0.30 17.41 -2.14
CA PRO A 28 -1.05 17.96 -2.32
C PRO A 28 -2.04 16.89 -2.78
N ILE A 29 -2.06 15.76 -2.10
CA ILE A 29 -2.97 14.63 -2.34
C ILE A 29 -4.12 14.70 -1.35
N THR A 30 -5.33 14.53 -1.83
CA THR A 30 -6.53 14.43 -1.00
C THR A 30 -7.18 13.07 -1.20
N ILE A 31 -7.44 12.37 -0.11
CA ILE A 31 -8.03 11.04 -0.13
C ILE A 31 -9.47 11.15 0.33
N ALA A 32 -10.34 10.35 -0.24
CA ALA A 32 -11.75 10.36 0.06
C ALA A 32 -12.37 8.94 0.03
N GLY A 33 -13.51 8.80 0.70
CA GLY A 33 -14.30 7.58 0.68
C GLY A 33 -13.65 6.39 1.40
N SER A 34 -13.81 5.20 0.86
CA SER A 34 -13.37 3.95 1.48
C SER A 34 -11.86 3.86 1.67
N ALA A 35 -11.06 4.60 0.89
CA ALA A 35 -9.62 4.69 1.09
C ALA A 35 -9.24 5.37 2.43
N LEU A 36 -10.16 6.16 3.02
CA LEU A 36 -10.04 6.70 4.38
C LEU A 36 -10.71 5.83 5.45
N GLY A 37 -11.14 4.61 5.12
CA GLY A 37 -11.92 3.78 6.03
C GLY A 37 -13.35 4.26 6.25
N ILE A 38 -13.90 5.02 5.32
CA ILE A 38 -15.29 5.49 5.34
C ILE A 38 -16.14 4.51 4.54
N TRP A 39 -17.15 3.91 5.19
CA TRP A 39 -17.89 2.79 4.61
C TRP A 39 -19.37 3.07 4.32
N THR A 40 -19.92 4.18 4.82
CA THR A 40 -21.30 4.52 4.51
C THR A 40 -21.40 5.37 3.25
N LYS A 41 -22.42 5.11 2.41
CA LYS A 41 -22.65 5.85 1.16
C LYS A 41 -22.69 7.38 1.39
N LYS A 42 -23.41 7.82 2.42
CA LYS A 42 -23.55 9.26 2.73
C LYS A 42 -22.21 9.90 3.07
N GLU A 43 -21.41 9.23 3.89
CA GLU A 43 -20.10 9.73 4.30
C GLU A 43 -19.09 9.70 3.15
N CYS A 44 -19.12 8.67 2.30
CA CYS A 44 -18.31 8.62 1.10
C CYS A 44 -18.59 9.80 0.16
N ILE A 45 -19.87 10.10 -0.06
CA ILE A 45 -20.29 11.25 -0.88
C ILE A 45 -19.79 12.56 -0.24
N SER A 46 -20.03 12.76 1.05
CA SER A 46 -19.58 13.96 1.77
C SER A 46 -18.07 14.13 1.72
N SER A 47 -17.33 13.04 1.92
CA SER A 47 -15.87 13.02 1.85
C SER A 47 -15.37 13.36 0.44
N GLY A 48 -15.98 12.81 -0.61
CA GLY A 48 -15.65 13.10 -1.99
C GLY A 48 -15.89 14.58 -2.36
N ILE A 49 -17.04 15.13 -1.94
CA ILE A 49 -17.34 16.54 -2.14
C ILE A 49 -16.34 17.44 -1.42
N ALA A 50 -16.02 17.13 -0.16
CA ALA A 50 -15.01 17.89 0.61
C ALA A 50 -13.63 17.86 -0.09
N ALA A 51 -13.23 16.71 -0.61
CA ALA A 51 -11.99 16.57 -1.38
C ALA A 51 -12.01 17.41 -2.65
N GLY A 52 -13.12 17.39 -3.40
CA GLY A 52 -13.30 18.20 -4.61
C GLY A 52 -13.26 19.70 -4.33
N LEU A 53 -13.93 20.16 -3.27
CA LEU A 53 -13.89 21.56 -2.85
C LEU A 53 -12.47 22.00 -2.43
N LYS A 54 -11.73 21.14 -1.75
CA LYS A 54 -10.33 21.41 -1.39
C LYS A 54 -9.45 21.54 -2.64
N ALA A 55 -9.62 20.67 -3.62
CA ALA A 55 -8.89 20.73 -4.89
C ALA A 55 -9.25 22.01 -5.69
N ALA A 56 -10.54 22.35 -5.78
CA ALA A 56 -11.00 23.58 -6.44
C ALA A 56 -10.42 24.83 -5.77
N LYS A 57 -10.42 24.87 -4.44
CA LYS A 57 -9.80 25.98 -3.68
C LYS A 57 -8.31 26.07 -3.93
N PHE A 58 -7.61 24.94 -4.03
CA PHE A 58 -6.17 24.94 -4.35
C PHE A 58 -5.88 25.51 -5.73
N LEU A 59 -6.78 25.29 -6.69
CA LEU A 59 -6.71 25.86 -8.05
C LEU A 59 -7.26 27.29 -8.16
N GLY A 60 -7.66 27.92 -7.06
CA GLY A 60 -8.23 29.27 -7.07
C GLY A 60 -9.65 29.36 -7.65
N ILE A 61 -10.33 28.24 -7.85
CA ILE A 61 -11.69 28.19 -8.40
C ILE A 61 -12.69 28.54 -7.29
N LYS A 62 -13.55 29.54 -7.56
CA LYS A 62 -14.65 29.87 -6.67
C LYS A 62 -15.69 28.75 -6.64
N THR A 63 -16.01 28.25 -5.47
CA THR A 63 -17.02 27.20 -5.27
C THR A 63 -18.20 27.75 -4.49
N SER A 64 -19.41 27.24 -4.79
CA SER A 64 -20.59 27.51 -3.98
C SER A 64 -20.52 26.78 -2.63
N ASN A 65 -21.17 27.36 -1.62
CA ASN A 65 -21.32 26.68 -0.34
C ASN A 65 -22.18 25.41 -0.52
N TYR A 66 -21.63 24.27 -0.14
CA TYR A 66 -22.32 23.01 -0.18
C TYR A 66 -22.68 22.55 1.24
N SER A 67 -23.96 22.24 1.45
CA SER A 67 -24.41 21.66 2.72
C SER A 67 -24.19 20.15 2.72
N PHE A 68 -23.39 19.66 3.65
CA PHE A 68 -23.15 18.23 3.78
C PHE A 68 -24.30 17.53 4.49
N PRO A 69 -24.74 16.36 4.01
CA PRO A 69 -25.71 15.56 4.74
C PRO A 69 -25.13 15.14 6.10
N LYS A 70 -25.91 15.33 7.15
CA LYS A 70 -25.54 14.82 8.49
C LYS A 70 -25.44 13.31 8.42
N THR A 71 -24.31 12.77 8.87
CA THR A 71 -23.99 11.34 8.80
C THR A 71 -23.90 10.75 10.20
N GLY A 72 -24.34 9.51 10.32
CA GLY A 72 -24.37 8.81 11.62
C GLY A 72 -23.05 8.15 12.03
N GLY A 73 -22.00 8.27 11.24
CA GLY A 73 -20.69 7.65 11.48
C GLY A 73 -20.70 6.10 11.44
N TRP A 74 -19.67 5.51 10.89
CA TRP A 74 -19.45 4.07 10.98
C TRP A 74 -18.89 3.74 12.37
N LYS A 75 -19.62 2.93 13.14
CA LYS A 75 -19.27 2.62 14.54
C LYS A 75 -18.26 1.50 14.70
N ASN A 76 -18.09 0.67 13.69
CA ASN A 76 -17.19 -0.49 13.77
C ASN A 76 -15.77 -0.09 13.37
N LYS A 77 -14.82 -0.29 14.29
CA LYS A 77 -13.40 -0.15 13.99
C LYS A 77 -12.93 -1.40 13.26
N ILE A 78 -12.35 -1.24 12.08
CA ILE A 78 -11.65 -2.32 11.39
C ILE A 78 -10.37 -2.61 12.17
N LYS A 79 -10.19 -3.86 12.56
CA LYS A 79 -8.92 -4.33 13.14
C LYS A 79 -8.16 -5.07 12.05
N PRO A 80 -6.98 -4.62 11.66
CA PRO A 80 -6.17 -5.35 10.68
C PRO A 80 -5.69 -6.67 11.29
N LEU A 81 -5.72 -7.73 10.50
CA LEU A 81 -5.17 -9.02 10.83
C LEU A 81 -4.11 -9.35 9.77
N PHE A 82 -2.87 -9.10 10.08
CA PHE A 82 -1.76 -9.29 9.14
C PHE A 82 -1.19 -10.71 9.17
N GLU A 83 -1.30 -11.39 10.30
CA GLU A 83 -0.80 -12.74 10.46
C GLU A 83 -1.67 -13.56 11.39
N ILE A 84 -1.91 -14.81 11.03
CA ILE A 84 -2.53 -15.81 11.91
C ILE A 84 -1.43 -16.67 12.48
N LYS A 85 -1.10 -16.46 13.75
CA LYS A 85 -0.12 -17.28 14.46
C LYS A 85 -0.78 -18.62 14.82
N SER A 86 -0.20 -19.72 14.33
CA SER A 86 -0.65 -21.06 14.71
C SER A 86 0.01 -21.49 16.00
N ASN A 87 -0.79 -22.00 16.92
CA ASN A 87 -0.28 -22.63 18.17
C ASN A 87 0.37 -24.02 17.93
N LYS A 88 0.26 -24.53 16.70
CA LYS A 88 0.86 -25.81 16.30
C LYS A 88 1.99 -25.48 15.32
N ASN A 89 3.21 -25.91 15.63
CA ASN A 89 4.42 -25.71 14.81
C ASN A 89 4.38 -26.29 13.38
N ILE A 90 3.20 -26.58 12.85
CA ILE A 90 3.01 -27.32 11.59
C ILE A 90 2.51 -26.42 10.46
N SER A 91 1.98 -25.23 10.76
CA SER A 91 1.44 -24.34 9.72
C SER A 91 2.32 -23.15 9.48
N LYS A 92 2.73 -22.96 8.23
CA LYS A 92 3.45 -21.76 7.76
C LYS A 92 2.46 -20.64 7.51
N SER A 93 2.76 -19.43 7.98
CA SER A 93 2.03 -18.24 7.59
C SER A 93 2.75 -17.57 6.42
N PHE A 94 2.24 -17.78 5.21
CA PHE A 94 2.85 -17.22 4.00
C PHE A 94 2.58 -15.72 3.91
N VAL A 95 3.63 -14.98 3.59
CA VAL A 95 3.61 -13.54 3.30
C VAL A 95 3.67 -13.29 1.81
N ASP A 96 4.53 -14.04 1.11
CA ASP A 96 4.67 -14.01 -0.35
C ASP A 96 4.54 -15.44 -0.88
N TYR A 97 3.47 -15.69 -1.63
CA TYR A 97 3.18 -17.02 -2.20
C TYR A 97 4.03 -17.35 -3.43
N GLN A 98 4.60 -16.35 -4.11
CA GLN A 98 5.39 -16.58 -5.33
C GLN A 98 6.82 -17.00 -5.00
N HIS A 99 7.37 -16.50 -3.91
CA HIS A 99 8.71 -16.84 -3.43
C HIS A 99 8.69 -17.59 -2.09
N ASP A 100 7.54 -18.11 -1.67
CA ASP A 100 7.39 -18.90 -0.45
C ASP A 100 7.90 -18.22 0.83
N VAL A 101 7.88 -16.87 0.87
CA VAL A 101 8.32 -16.14 2.06
C VAL A 101 7.24 -16.23 3.14
N THR A 102 7.65 -16.61 4.33
CA THR A 102 6.78 -16.77 5.50
C THR A 102 7.05 -15.70 6.57
N GLY A 103 6.15 -15.60 7.54
CA GLY A 103 6.37 -14.76 8.72
C GLY A 103 7.62 -15.19 9.51
N ASP A 104 7.99 -16.48 9.48
CA ASP A 104 9.19 -16.97 10.14
C ASP A 104 10.46 -16.53 9.42
N ASP A 105 10.44 -16.38 8.09
CA ASP A 105 11.58 -15.83 7.35
C ASP A 105 11.78 -14.34 7.69
N VAL A 106 10.71 -13.59 7.90
CA VAL A 106 10.78 -12.20 8.37
C VAL A 106 11.42 -12.14 9.77
N ARG A 107 11.01 -13.02 10.68
CA ARG A 107 11.60 -13.12 12.03
C ARG A 107 13.06 -13.55 12.00
N LEU A 108 13.40 -14.48 11.11
CA LEU A 108 14.77 -14.89 10.89
C LEU A 108 15.62 -13.72 10.40
N ALA A 109 15.18 -13.01 9.39
CA ALA A 109 15.87 -11.83 8.88
C ALA A 109 16.12 -10.79 9.99
N HIS A 110 15.10 -10.49 10.81
CA HIS A 110 15.24 -9.58 11.95
C HIS A 110 16.28 -10.08 12.95
N ARG A 111 16.26 -11.36 13.30
CA ARG A 111 17.25 -11.98 14.21
C ARG A 111 18.67 -11.91 13.67
N GLU A 112 18.85 -12.02 12.35
CA GLU A 112 20.13 -11.85 11.65
C GLU A 112 20.59 -10.38 11.52
N GLY A 113 19.79 -9.44 12.07
CA GLY A 113 20.15 -8.02 12.11
C GLY A 113 19.63 -7.18 10.93
N PHE A 114 18.77 -7.73 10.06
CA PHE A 114 18.15 -6.99 8.98
C PHE A 114 16.94 -6.22 9.47
N ILE A 115 17.15 -5.05 10.05
CA ILE A 115 16.10 -4.18 10.60
C ILE A 115 15.41 -3.29 9.55
N SER A 116 16.07 -3.02 8.42
CA SER A 116 15.50 -2.26 7.32
C SER A 116 14.66 -3.17 6.42
N VAL A 117 13.46 -2.72 6.06
CA VAL A 117 12.56 -3.47 5.16
C VAL A 117 13.15 -3.67 3.76
N GLU A 118 14.02 -2.79 3.30
CA GLU A 118 14.75 -2.96 2.04
C GLU A 118 15.82 -4.07 2.14
N HIS A 119 16.44 -4.26 3.31
CA HIS A 119 17.34 -5.37 3.54
C HIS A 119 16.58 -6.67 3.75
N LEU A 120 15.47 -6.65 4.52
CA LEU A 120 14.54 -7.76 4.63
C LEU A 120 14.12 -8.28 3.25
N LYS A 121 13.70 -7.38 2.36
CA LYS A 121 13.34 -7.70 0.97
C LYS A 121 14.45 -8.45 0.24
N ARG A 122 15.69 -8.02 0.35
CA ARG A 122 16.82 -8.66 -0.33
C ARG A 122 17.23 -9.98 0.30
N TYR A 123 17.09 -10.11 1.60
CA TYR A 123 17.38 -11.32 2.33
C TYR A 123 16.38 -12.43 2.05
N THR A 124 15.09 -12.10 2.05
CA THR A 124 13.99 -13.06 1.92
C THR A 124 13.41 -13.19 0.51
N THR A 125 13.78 -12.31 -0.41
CA THR A 125 13.12 -12.11 -1.72
C THR A 125 11.67 -11.60 -1.66
N LEU A 126 11.19 -11.17 -0.49
CA LEU A 126 9.87 -10.59 -0.30
C LEU A 126 9.60 -9.45 -1.28
N GLY A 127 8.52 -9.55 -2.04
CA GLY A 127 8.12 -8.51 -2.99
C GLY A 127 9.01 -8.37 -4.23
N MET A 128 9.82 -9.37 -4.53
CA MET A 128 10.67 -9.43 -5.74
C MET A 128 10.05 -10.24 -6.88
N ALA A 129 8.91 -10.87 -6.65
CA ALA A 129 8.19 -11.65 -7.64
C ALA A 129 7.43 -10.76 -8.65
N ASN A 130 6.68 -11.36 -9.56
CA ASN A 130 5.99 -10.68 -10.66
C ASN A 130 4.99 -9.61 -10.19
N ASP A 131 4.37 -9.80 -9.02
CA ASP A 131 3.47 -8.82 -8.42
C ASP A 131 4.19 -7.64 -7.76
N GLN A 132 5.51 -7.70 -7.63
CA GLN A 132 6.36 -6.68 -7.00
C GLN A 132 5.88 -6.31 -5.59
N GLY A 133 5.38 -7.30 -4.86
CA GLY A 133 4.96 -7.15 -3.46
C GLY A 133 3.64 -6.43 -3.25
N LYS A 134 2.79 -6.31 -4.28
CA LYS A 134 1.48 -5.64 -4.15
C LYS A 134 0.62 -6.21 -3.02
N MET A 135 0.75 -7.51 -2.74
CA MET A 135 0.02 -8.18 -1.67
C MET A 135 0.88 -8.41 -0.42
N GLY A 136 2.12 -8.90 -0.60
CA GLY A 136 2.97 -9.35 0.49
C GLY A 136 3.66 -8.24 1.27
N ASN A 137 4.01 -7.12 0.62
CA ASN A 137 4.81 -6.07 1.25
C ASN A 137 4.17 -5.52 2.52
N ILE A 138 2.88 -5.20 2.50
CA ILE A 138 2.19 -4.63 3.68
C ILE A 138 2.19 -5.60 4.86
N ILE A 139 2.06 -6.90 4.59
CA ILE A 139 2.10 -7.94 5.64
C ILE A 139 3.51 -8.03 6.23
N GLY A 140 4.53 -8.06 5.38
CA GLY A 140 5.93 -8.06 5.82
C GLY A 140 6.30 -6.81 6.64
N LEU A 141 5.81 -5.63 6.23
CA LEU A 141 5.97 -4.37 6.99
C LEU A 141 5.32 -4.46 8.37
N ALA A 142 4.10 -5.00 8.44
CA ALA A 142 3.38 -5.14 9.70
C ALA A 142 4.08 -6.09 10.67
N ILE A 143 4.58 -7.24 10.18
CA ILE A 143 5.36 -8.18 11.01
C ILE A 143 6.66 -7.53 11.48
N MET A 144 7.35 -6.79 10.61
CA MET A 144 8.57 -6.08 10.98
C MET A 144 8.30 -4.96 12.00
N ALA A 145 7.20 -4.24 11.85
CA ALA A 145 6.75 -3.22 12.81
C ALA A 145 6.53 -3.82 14.21
N ASP A 146 5.85 -4.96 14.26
CA ASP A 146 5.64 -5.74 15.51
C ASP A 146 6.98 -6.15 16.14
N LEU A 147 7.95 -6.61 15.34
CA LEU A 147 9.27 -7.03 15.82
C LEU A 147 10.14 -5.87 16.33
N LEU A 148 9.95 -4.69 15.76
CA LEU A 148 10.71 -3.49 16.10
C LEU A 148 10.01 -2.63 17.18
N ASP A 149 8.81 -3.02 17.61
CA ASP A 149 7.94 -2.22 18.50
C ASP A 149 7.73 -0.79 17.97
N LYS A 150 7.34 -0.70 16.70
CA LYS A 150 7.14 0.54 15.96
C LYS A 150 5.83 0.53 15.20
N ASP A 151 5.34 1.71 14.86
CA ASP A 151 4.26 1.82 13.90
C ASP A 151 4.73 1.45 12.47
N ILE A 152 3.82 0.91 11.65
CA ILE A 152 4.12 0.56 10.24
C ILE A 152 4.67 1.78 9.48
N SER A 153 4.18 2.98 9.80
CA SER A 153 4.65 4.25 9.22
C SER A 153 6.12 4.55 9.49
N GLU A 154 6.64 4.11 10.63
CA GLU A 154 8.02 4.34 11.05
C GLU A 154 8.99 3.31 10.47
N VAL A 155 8.50 2.11 10.16
CA VAL A 155 9.30 1.06 9.52
C VAL A 155 9.64 1.41 8.08
N GLY A 156 8.81 2.21 7.44
CA GLY A 156 8.97 2.61 6.04
C GLY A 156 8.40 1.60 5.06
N THR A 157 8.72 1.78 3.78
CA THR A 157 8.21 0.93 2.71
C THR A 157 9.34 0.44 1.81
N THR A 158 9.09 -0.67 1.13
CA THR A 158 9.98 -1.17 0.09
C THR A 158 9.73 -0.48 -1.24
N VAL A 159 10.78 -0.36 -2.04
CA VAL A 159 10.71 0.21 -3.39
C VAL A 159 10.59 -0.93 -4.40
N PHE A 160 9.57 -0.88 -5.25
CA PHE A 160 9.46 -1.80 -6.37
C PHE A 160 10.30 -1.35 -7.57
N ARG A 161 10.61 -2.27 -8.47
CA ARG A 161 11.38 -2.01 -9.69
C ARG A 161 10.48 -2.05 -10.92
N PRO A 162 10.79 -1.24 -11.96
CA PRO A 162 10.13 -1.39 -13.25
C PRO A 162 10.44 -2.76 -13.90
N PRO A 163 9.50 -3.34 -14.64
CA PRO A 163 8.14 -2.89 -14.82
C PRO A 163 7.25 -3.28 -13.63
N TYR A 164 6.59 -2.30 -13.04
CA TYR A 164 5.64 -2.53 -11.94
C TYR A 164 4.31 -3.10 -12.44
N THR A 165 3.88 -2.66 -13.61
CA THR A 165 2.74 -3.21 -14.32
C THR A 165 3.26 -4.14 -15.41
N PRO A 166 2.73 -5.37 -15.54
CA PRO A 166 3.12 -6.27 -16.61
C PRO A 166 2.95 -5.61 -17.98
N ILE A 167 3.97 -5.69 -18.82
CA ILE A 167 3.99 -5.15 -20.19
C ILE A 167 4.10 -6.32 -21.14
N SER A 168 3.25 -6.34 -22.18
CA SER A 168 3.33 -7.38 -23.20
C SER A 168 4.62 -7.27 -24.02
N ILE A 169 5.18 -8.41 -24.41
CA ILE A 169 6.38 -8.48 -25.24
C ILE A 169 6.16 -7.71 -26.55
N GLY A 170 4.95 -7.72 -27.11
CA GLY A 170 4.61 -6.97 -28.32
C GLY A 170 4.81 -5.46 -28.17
N VAL A 171 4.49 -4.89 -27.00
CA VAL A 171 4.75 -3.46 -26.72
C VAL A 171 6.25 -3.18 -26.63
N LEU A 172 7.02 -4.08 -25.99
CA LEU A 172 8.48 -3.96 -25.89
C LEU A 172 9.17 -4.09 -27.25
N ALA A 173 8.70 -5.00 -28.11
CA ALA A 173 9.21 -5.17 -29.46
C ALA A 173 8.96 -3.94 -30.35
N GLY A 174 7.86 -3.23 -30.12
CA GLY A 174 7.50 -2.03 -30.85
C GLY A 174 7.08 -2.29 -32.30
N LYS A 175 6.69 -1.22 -32.99
CA LYS A 175 6.13 -1.30 -34.35
C LYS A 175 7.14 -1.74 -35.45
N ASN A 176 8.42 -1.62 -35.20
CA ASN A 176 9.47 -1.89 -36.21
C ASN A 176 9.69 -3.37 -36.46
N VAL A 177 9.18 -4.23 -35.57
CA VAL A 177 9.35 -5.69 -35.70
C VAL A 177 8.36 -6.32 -36.71
N ASN A 178 7.21 -5.65 -36.92
CA ASN A 178 6.18 -6.07 -37.90
C ASN A 178 5.88 -7.58 -37.82
N LYS A 179 5.83 -8.23 -39.02
CA LYS A 179 5.58 -9.65 -39.20
C LYS A 179 6.68 -10.59 -38.64
N HIS A 180 7.80 -10.05 -38.25
CA HIS A 180 8.90 -10.82 -37.65
C HIS A 180 8.72 -11.03 -36.13
N PHE A 181 7.78 -10.32 -35.54
CA PHE A 181 7.46 -10.56 -34.13
C PHE A 181 6.82 -11.94 -34.00
N ARG A 182 7.47 -12.78 -33.23
CA ARG A 182 6.94 -14.10 -32.81
C ARG A 182 7.00 -14.15 -31.31
N PRO A 183 5.83 -14.29 -30.62
CA PRO A 183 5.78 -14.43 -29.18
C PRO A 183 6.46 -15.73 -28.69
#